data_a1f0b47fa74d500a2755beee2714e8c6
#
_entry.id   a1f0b47fa74d500a2755beee2714e8c6
#
_cell.length_a   1.000
_cell.length_b   1.000
_cell.length_c   1.000
_cell.angle_alpha   90.00
_cell.angle_beta   90.00
_cell.angle_gamma   90.00
#
_symmetry.space_group_name_H-M   'P 1'
#
loop_
_entity.id
_entity.type
_entity.pdbx_description
1 polymer ?
#
loop_
_entity_poly.entity_id
_entity_poly.type
_entity_poly.pdbx_seq_one_letter_code
_entity_poly.pdbx_strand_id
1 'polypeptide(L)'
;MLKVEDMRPADMHALLERESFGHLGCARDGRPYVVPMNYAYDGKELYFFTTEGMKTQFIQSNPQVCLQVEEITDSTHWRSVMVIGKAKQLTGKEDMQRAMKLITDRNPSLTPAISATQLDTWGRAVDIALYRITPELIDGRETK
;
A
#
# COMPACT_ATOMS: atom_id res chain seq x y z
N MET A 1 21.16 -13.86 21.98
CA MET A 1 19.98 -13.01 22.26
C MET A 1 19.53 -12.31 21.01
N LEU A 2 18.24 -12.30 20.73
CA LEU A 2 17.67 -11.59 19.62
C LEU A 2 17.90 -10.09 19.78
N LYS A 3 18.46 -9.45 18.75
CA LYS A 3 18.60 -8.01 18.69
C LYS A 3 17.70 -7.44 17.62
N VAL A 4 17.07 -6.32 17.89
CA VAL A 4 16.27 -5.58 16.95
C VAL A 4 16.93 -4.23 16.76
N GLU A 5 17.20 -3.88 15.51
CA GLU A 5 17.92 -2.66 15.14
C GLU A 5 17.15 -1.87 14.11
N ASP A 6 17.50 -0.60 13.97
CA ASP A 6 16.96 0.23 12.91
C ASP A 6 17.56 -0.19 11.57
N MET A 7 16.71 -0.25 10.55
CA MET A 7 17.16 -0.50 9.18
C MET A 7 17.82 0.75 8.60
N ARG A 8 18.79 0.55 7.72
CA ARG A 8 19.35 1.64 6.95
C ARG A 8 18.35 2.12 5.89
N PRO A 9 18.35 3.41 5.53
CA PRO A 9 17.41 3.91 4.52
C PRO A 9 17.46 3.15 3.20
N ALA A 10 18.64 2.79 2.71
CA ALA A 10 18.78 2.03 1.47
C ALA A 10 18.08 0.67 1.54
N ASP A 11 18.17 -0.01 2.70
CA ASP A 11 17.54 -1.31 2.90
C ASP A 11 16.01 -1.19 2.99
N MET A 12 15.52 -0.11 3.59
CA MET A 12 14.08 0.16 3.63
C MET A 12 13.50 0.38 2.23
N HIS A 13 14.17 1.20 1.41
CA HIS A 13 13.74 1.44 0.04
C HIS A 13 13.78 0.16 -0.80
N ALA A 14 14.83 -0.64 -0.64
CA ALA A 14 14.98 -1.89 -1.36
C ALA A 14 13.85 -2.88 -1.02
N LEU A 15 13.48 -2.95 0.27
CA LEU A 15 12.38 -3.82 0.70
C LEU A 15 11.06 -3.35 0.11
N LEU A 16 10.78 -2.06 0.14
CA LEU A 16 9.56 -1.50 -0.44
C LEU A 16 9.47 -1.77 -1.95
N GLU A 17 10.59 -1.71 -2.66
CA GLU A 17 10.62 -1.94 -4.11
C GLU A 17 10.40 -3.41 -4.49
N ARG A 18 10.98 -4.35 -3.73
CA ARG A 18 10.86 -5.76 -4.08
C ARG A 18 9.58 -6.43 -3.59
N GLU A 19 8.97 -5.90 -2.54
CA GLU A 19 7.71 -6.42 -2.04
C GLU A 19 6.53 -5.78 -2.78
N SER A 20 5.38 -6.43 -2.78
CA SER A 20 4.18 -5.96 -3.47
C SER A 20 2.93 -6.06 -2.62
N PHE A 21 3.08 -6.43 -1.35
CA PHE A 21 1.97 -6.69 -0.46
C PHE A 21 2.28 -6.10 0.91
N GLY A 22 1.31 -5.45 1.50
CA GLY A 22 1.45 -4.85 2.81
C GLY A 22 0.12 -4.74 3.53
N HIS A 23 0.13 -4.02 4.65
CA HIS A 23 -1.04 -3.77 5.47
C HIS A 23 -1.25 -2.28 5.55
N LEU A 24 -2.41 -1.83 5.04
CA LEU A 24 -2.81 -0.43 5.08
C LEU A 24 -3.58 -0.17 6.35
N GLY A 25 -3.08 0.77 7.15
CA GLY A 25 -3.73 1.24 8.36
C GLY A 25 -4.32 2.63 8.14
N CYS A 26 -5.55 2.83 8.56
CA CYS A 26 -6.21 4.12 8.54
C CYS A 26 -7.06 4.29 9.80
N ALA A 27 -7.50 5.50 10.08
CA ALA A 27 -8.25 5.79 11.28
C ALA A 27 -9.30 6.86 11.02
N ARG A 28 -10.42 6.75 11.72
CA ARG A 28 -11.50 7.73 11.68
C ARG A 28 -12.10 7.84 13.07
N ASP A 29 -12.18 9.07 13.59
CA ASP A 29 -12.77 9.33 14.90
C ASP A 29 -12.21 8.41 16.00
N GLY A 30 -10.88 8.21 15.99
CA GLY A 30 -10.20 7.36 16.95
C GLY A 30 -10.34 5.85 16.72
N ARG A 31 -11.03 5.42 15.67
CA ARG A 31 -11.18 4.00 15.32
C ARG A 31 -10.13 3.59 14.28
N PRO A 32 -9.26 2.63 14.62
CA PRO A 32 -8.30 2.11 13.65
C PRO A 32 -8.93 1.06 12.74
N TYR A 33 -8.40 0.96 11.52
CA TYR A 33 -8.81 -0.03 10.54
C TYR A 33 -7.59 -0.49 9.77
N VAL A 34 -7.38 -1.79 9.65
CA VAL A 34 -6.23 -2.36 8.96
C VAL A 34 -6.70 -3.42 7.97
N VAL A 35 -6.20 -3.34 6.74
CA VAL A 35 -6.52 -4.31 5.69
C VAL A 35 -5.26 -4.69 4.93
N PRO A 36 -5.19 -5.94 4.41
CA PRO A 36 -4.13 -6.29 3.48
C PRO A 36 -4.31 -5.55 2.15
N MET A 37 -3.21 -5.20 1.52
CA MET A 37 -3.25 -4.36 0.32
C MET A 37 -2.04 -4.66 -0.58
N ASN A 38 -2.31 -4.89 -1.87
CA ASN A 38 -1.25 -4.84 -2.86
C ASN A 38 -0.90 -3.39 -3.16
N TYR A 39 0.37 -3.14 -3.37
CA TYR A 39 0.87 -1.80 -3.63
C TYR A 39 2.00 -1.83 -4.64
N ALA A 40 2.39 -0.66 -5.12
CA ALA A 40 3.61 -0.48 -5.89
C ALA A 40 4.34 0.77 -5.40
N TYR A 41 5.66 0.71 -5.40
CA TYR A 41 6.53 1.79 -4.96
C TYR A 41 7.41 2.23 -6.13
N ASP A 42 7.44 3.54 -6.42
CA ASP A 42 8.22 4.09 -7.53
C ASP A 42 9.58 4.66 -7.09
N GLY A 43 9.98 4.43 -5.85
CA GLY A 43 11.19 4.99 -5.26
C GLY A 43 10.93 6.27 -4.47
N LYS A 44 9.74 6.84 -4.56
CA LYS A 44 9.36 8.08 -3.90
C LYS A 44 7.99 7.99 -3.25
N GLU A 45 7.00 7.47 -3.98
CA GLU A 45 5.62 7.39 -3.54
C GLU A 45 5.08 5.99 -3.71
N LEU A 46 4.01 5.69 -2.98
CA LEU A 46 3.35 4.38 -3.05
C LEU A 46 1.96 4.54 -3.65
N TYR A 47 1.54 3.51 -4.37
CA TYR A 47 0.25 3.52 -5.06
C TYR A 47 -0.52 2.25 -4.75
N PHE A 48 -1.82 2.38 -4.58
CA PHE A 48 -2.70 1.23 -4.46
C PHE A 48 -4.06 1.53 -5.10
N PHE A 49 -4.77 0.48 -5.44
CA PHE A 49 -6.14 0.61 -5.92
C PHE A 49 -7.08 -0.16 -5.01
N THR A 50 -8.32 0.27 -4.97
CA THR A 50 -9.36 -0.39 -4.19
C THR A 50 -10.73 -0.07 -4.78
N THR A 51 -11.72 -0.87 -4.45
CA THR A 51 -13.12 -0.50 -4.66
C THR A 51 -13.59 0.37 -3.51
N GLU A 52 -14.63 1.17 -3.73
CA GLU A 52 -15.20 1.98 -2.68
C GLU A 52 -15.71 1.10 -1.54
N GLY A 53 -15.51 1.58 -0.31
CA GLY A 53 -15.90 0.85 0.89
C GLY A 53 -15.44 1.57 2.15
N MET A 54 -15.33 0.83 3.25
CA MET A 54 -14.99 1.42 4.56
C MET A 54 -13.65 2.15 4.54
N LYS A 55 -12.61 1.55 3.93
CA LYS A 55 -11.28 2.17 3.90
C LYS A 55 -11.27 3.48 3.11
N THR A 56 -12.03 3.59 2.01
CA THR A 56 -12.11 4.83 1.25
C THR A 56 -12.83 5.92 2.03
N GLN A 57 -13.87 5.57 2.77
CA GLN A 57 -14.56 6.50 3.65
C GLN A 57 -13.64 7.00 4.77
N PHE A 58 -12.83 6.11 5.36
CA PHE A 58 -11.85 6.47 6.38
C PHE A 58 -10.81 7.44 5.82
N ILE A 59 -10.28 7.16 4.63
CA ILE A 59 -9.27 8.00 3.99
C ILE A 59 -9.82 9.36 3.62
N GLN A 60 -11.06 9.42 3.12
CA GLN A 60 -11.69 10.70 2.79
C GLN A 60 -11.89 11.59 4.01
N SER A 61 -12.22 11.02 5.16
CA SER A 61 -12.37 11.79 6.40
C SER A 61 -11.03 12.06 7.09
N ASN A 62 -10.04 11.19 6.92
CA ASN A 62 -8.71 11.33 7.48
C ASN A 62 -7.67 10.77 6.50
N PRO A 63 -6.95 11.63 5.77
CA PRO A 63 -5.98 11.16 4.78
C PRO A 63 -4.70 10.58 5.38
N GLN A 64 -4.49 10.72 6.68
CA GLN A 64 -3.31 10.18 7.34
C GLN A 64 -3.41 8.67 7.42
N VAL A 65 -2.46 7.98 6.79
CA VAL A 65 -2.44 6.52 6.72
C VAL A 65 -1.06 5.99 7.04
N CYS A 66 -0.97 4.69 7.28
CA CYS A 66 0.30 4.00 7.27
C CYS A 66 0.21 2.75 6.40
N LEU A 67 1.32 2.39 5.77
CA LEU A 67 1.45 1.14 5.05
C LEU A 67 2.64 0.39 5.65
N GLN A 68 2.41 -0.80 6.18
CA GLN A 68 3.45 -1.64 6.76
C GLN A 68 3.74 -2.77 5.79
N VAL A 69 5.02 -2.96 5.49
CA VAL A 69 5.51 -4.00 4.58
C VAL A 69 6.56 -4.81 5.33
N GLU A 70 6.51 -6.12 5.23
CA GLU A 70 7.39 -6.99 5.99
C GLU A 70 7.97 -8.11 5.15
N GLU A 71 9.10 -8.61 5.63
CA GLU A 71 9.72 -9.83 5.13
C GLU A 71 10.03 -10.68 6.36
N ILE A 72 9.30 -11.79 6.52
CA ILE A 72 9.42 -12.66 7.68
C ILE A 72 9.86 -14.04 7.20
N THR A 73 11.06 -14.47 7.61
CA THR A 73 11.54 -15.83 7.38
C THR A 73 11.11 -16.73 8.52
N ASP A 74 11.32 -16.28 9.75
CA ASP A 74 10.87 -16.96 10.97
C ASP A 74 10.79 -15.93 12.11
N SER A 75 10.49 -16.40 13.33
CA SER A 75 10.30 -15.50 14.48
C SER A 75 11.54 -14.73 14.90
N THR A 76 12.72 -15.14 14.43
CA THR A 76 13.99 -14.48 14.78
C THR A 76 14.67 -13.83 13.57
N HIS A 77 14.08 -13.94 12.38
CA HIS A 77 14.63 -13.39 11.12
C HIS A 77 13.52 -12.65 10.38
N TRP A 78 13.44 -11.34 10.60
CA TRP A 78 12.41 -10.52 9.95
C TRP A 78 12.88 -9.08 9.75
N ARG A 79 12.23 -8.43 8.83
CA ARG A 79 12.33 -6.98 8.56
C ARG A 79 10.93 -6.42 8.43
N SER A 80 10.74 -5.21 8.93
CA SER A 80 9.46 -4.53 8.83
C SER A 80 9.70 -3.06 8.56
N VAL A 81 9.03 -2.53 7.55
CA VAL A 81 9.09 -1.12 7.19
C VAL A 81 7.69 -0.54 7.30
N MET A 82 7.57 0.60 7.95
CA MET A 82 6.31 1.34 8.03
C MET A 82 6.46 2.68 7.32
N VAL A 83 5.55 2.96 6.41
CA VAL A 83 5.45 4.25 5.74
C VAL A 83 4.25 4.98 6.33
N ILE A 84 4.50 6.15 6.90
CA ILE A 84 3.45 7.03 7.39
C ILE A 84 3.36 8.20 6.42
N GLY A 85 2.16 8.52 5.97
CA GLY A 85 1.98 9.59 5.04
C GLY A 85 0.52 9.90 4.76
N LYS A 86 0.30 10.71 3.74
CA LYS A 86 -1.04 11.10 3.34
C LYS A 86 -1.44 10.41 2.05
N ALA A 87 -2.64 9.83 2.07
CA ALA A 87 -3.23 9.20 0.89
C ALA A 87 -4.13 10.20 0.16
N LYS A 88 -3.93 10.29 -1.14
CA LYS A 88 -4.73 11.16 -2.01
C LYS A 88 -5.27 10.35 -3.17
N GLN A 89 -6.56 10.48 -3.43
CA GLN A 89 -7.18 9.84 -4.58
C GLN A 89 -6.70 10.51 -5.87
N LEU A 90 -6.27 9.70 -6.82
CA LEU A 90 -5.88 10.18 -8.14
C LEU A 90 -7.13 10.37 -8.98
N THR A 91 -7.23 11.53 -9.64
CA THR A 91 -8.39 11.88 -10.47
C THR A 91 -7.99 12.20 -11.91
N GLY A 92 -6.72 12.54 -12.16
CA GLY A 92 -6.22 12.81 -13.50
C GLY A 92 -6.01 11.53 -14.30
N LYS A 93 -6.45 11.52 -15.54
CA LYS A 93 -6.37 10.34 -16.41
C LYS A 93 -4.93 9.81 -16.55
N GLU A 94 -3.97 10.72 -16.76
CA GLU A 94 -2.56 10.34 -16.93
C GLU A 94 -1.98 9.75 -15.64
N ASP A 95 -2.26 10.38 -14.51
CA ASP A 95 -1.81 9.89 -13.21
C ASP A 95 -2.41 8.52 -12.89
N MET A 96 -3.68 8.34 -13.19
CA MET A 96 -4.37 7.06 -12.99
C MET A 96 -3.77 5.97 -13.87
N GLN A 97 -3.47 6.28 -15.13
CA GLN A 97 -2.87 5.32 -16.05
C GLN A 97 -1.46 4.92 -15.62
N ARG A 98 -0.65 5.88 -15.18
CA ARG A 98 0.70 5.59 -14.68
C ARG A 98 0.67 4.75 -13.41
N ALA A 99 -0.20 5.09 -12.48
CA ALA A 99 -0.35 4.34 -11.24
C ALA A 99 -0.81 2.90 -11.52
N MET A 100 -1.81 2.74 -12.38
CA MET A 100 -2.31 1.41 -12.74
C MET A 100 -1.25 0.57 -13.43
N LYS A 101 -0.48 1.17 -14.34
CA LYS A 101 0.62 0.47 -15.01
C LYS A 101 1.68 0.01 -14.02
N LEU A 102 2.08 0.88 -13.09
CA LEU A 102 3.06 0.54 -12.08
C LEU A 102 2.56 -0.62 -11.19
N ILE A 103 1.30 -0.57 -10.78
CA ILE A 103 0.71 -1.61 -9.93
C ILE A 103 0.67 -2.95 -10.68
N THR A 104 0.22 -2.95 -11.94
CA THR A 104 0.13 -4.19 -12.73
C THR A 104 1.49 -4.74 -13.12
N ASP A 105 2.47 -3.88 -13.40
CA ASP A 105 3.84 -4.32 -13.70
C ASP A 105 4.48 -5.01 -12.49
N ARG A 106 4.22 -4.49 -11.28
CA ARG A 106 4.75 -5.06 -10.03
C ARG A 106 3.93 -6.24 -9.53
N ASN A 107 2.68 -6.34 -9.94
CA ASN A 107 1.73 -7.37 -9.49
C ASN A 107 1.00 -7.96 -10.70
N PRO A 108 1.69 -8.71 -11.59
CA PRO A 108 1.08 -9.18 -12.85
C PRO A 108 -0.17 -10.02 -12.64
N SER A 109 -0.26 -10.75 -11.53
CA SER A 109 -1.42 -11.57 -11.22
C SER A 109 -2.69 -10.75 -10.93
N LEU A 110 -2.57 -9.44 -10.72
CA LEU A 110 -3.72 -8.58 -10.48
C LEU A 110 -4.43 -8.15 -11.75
N THR A 111 -3.81 -8.29 -12.92
CA THR A 111 -4.42 -7.85 -14.18
C THR A 111 -5.81 -8.47 -14.41
N PRO A 112 -6.01 -9.79 -14.27
CA PRO A 112 -7.34 -10.37 -14.35
C PRO A 112 -8.28 -9.89 -13.23
N ALA A 113 -7.76 -9.71 -12.02
CA ALA A 113 -8.56 -9.26 -10.89
C ALA A 113 -9.04 -7.82 -11.09
N ILE A 114 -8.20 -6.95 -11.64
CA ILE A 114 -8.57 -5.57 -11.95
C ILE A 114 -9.67 -5.55 -13.01
N SER A 115 -9.52 -6.33 -14.08
CA SER A 115 -10.52 -6.44 -15.14
C SER A 115 -11.85 -6.99 -14.60
N ALA A 116 -11.80 -7.97 -13.70
CA ALA A 116 -13.00 -8.53 -13.06
C ALA A 116 -13.65 -7.53 -12.10
N THR A 117 -12.84 -6.68 -11.46
CA THR A 117 -13.35 -5.69 -10.50
C THR A 117 -14.10 -4.55 -11.18
N GLN A 118 -13.82 -4.28 -12.46
CA GLN A 118 -14.55 -3.26 -13.22
C GLN A 118 -16.02 -3.62 -13.44
N LEU A 119 -16.36 -4.92 -13.32
CA LEU A 119 -17.74 -5.39 -13.41
C LEU A 119 -17.99 -6.33 -12.22
N ASP A 120 -19.10 -6.15 -11.53
CA ASP A 120 -19.50 -7.09 -10.50
C ASP A 120 -20.11 -8.36 -11.14
N THR A 121 -20.51 -9.34 -10.30
CA THR A 121 -21.10 -10.60 -10.76
C THR A 121 -22.42 -10.42 -11.52
N TRP A 122 -23.02 -9.25 -11.44
CA TRP A 122 -24.25 -8.90 -12.13
C TRP A 122 -24.04 -8.05 -13.36
N GLY A 123 -22.76 -7.86 -13.78
CA GLY A 123 -22.41 -7.06 -14.94
C GLY A 123 -22.48 -5.55 -14.71
N ARG A 124 -22.59 -5.10 -13.46
CA ARG A 124 -22.59 -3.68 -13.13
C ARG A 124 -21.17 -3.16 -13.01
N ALA A 125 -20.96 -1.93 -13.47
CA ALA A 125 -19.65 -1.28 -13.29
C ALA A 125 -19.38 -1.07 -11.80
N VAL A 126 -18.15 -1.41 -11.39
CA VAL A 126 -17.66 -1.19 -10.02
C VAL A 126 -16.57 -0.15 -10.09
N ASP A 127 -16.74 0.95 -9.35
CA ASP A 127 -15.77 2.04 -9.34
C ASP A 127 -14.48 1.59 -8.65
N ILE A 128 -13.37 1.76 -9.36
CA ILE A 128 -12.04 1.56 -8.81
C ILE A 128 -11.48 2.92 -8.42
N ALA A 129 -11.03 3.01 -7.19
CA ALA A 129 -10.34 4.20 -6.69
C ALA A 129 -8.84 3.92 -6.65
N LEU A 130 -8.05 4.83 -7.21
CA LEU A 130 -6.59 4.80 -7.19
C LEU A 130 -6.09 5.86 -6.23
N TYR A 131 -5.16 5.47 -5.38
CA TYR A 131 -4.60 6.33 -4.34
C TYR A 131 -3.10 6.39 -4.45
N ARG A 132 -2.55 7.54 -4.08
CA ARG A 132 -1.12 7.77 -3.91
C ARG A 132 -0.86 8.11 -2.45
N ILE A 133 0.11 7.42 -1.86
CA ILE A 133 0.61 7.77 -0.52
C ILE A 133 1.90 8.56 -0.70
N THR A 134 1.91 9.79 -0.20
CA THR A 134 3.12 10.61 -0.14
C THR A 134 3.74 10.40 1.24
N PRO A 135 4.92 9.77 1.31
CA PRO A 135 5.55 9.48 2.59
C PRO A 135 5.95 10.76 3.33
N GLU A 136 5.65 10.79 4.62
CA GLU A 136 6.14 11.81 5.55
C GLU A 136 7.22 11.22 6.44
N LEU A 137 7.13 9.92 6.74
CA LEU A 137 8.10 9.18 7.54
C LEU A 137 8.18 7.76 7.02
N ILE A 138 9.40 7.28 6.83
CA ILE A 138 9.67 5.86 6.55
C ILE A 138 10.55 5.36 7.68
N ASP A 139 10.09 4.33 8.39
CA ASP A 139 10.80 3.76 9.52
C ASP A 139 10.87 2.25 9.36
N GLY A 140 12.01 1.66 9.71
CA GLY A 140 12.21 0.23 9.54
C GLY A 140 13.01 -0.37 10.68
N ARG A 141 12.63 -1.59 11.03
CA ARG A 141 13.29 -2.38 12.07
C ARG A 141 13.61 -3.75 11.51
N GLU A 142 14.72 -4.31 11.95
CA GLU A 142 15.12 -5.65 11.54
C GLU A 142 15.79 -6.40 12.68
N THR A 143 15.77 -7.72 12.60
CA THR A 143 16.53 -8.58 13.51
C THR A 143 17.96 -8.73 13.00
N LYS A 144 18.86 -8.92 13.95
CA LYS A 144 20.27 -9.18 13.69
C LYS A 144 20.73 -10.44 14.42
#